data_608e53014a0994d9ff2b5eb307e2003e
#
_entry.id   608e53014a0994d9ff2b5eb307e2003e
#
_cell.length_a   1.000
_cell.length_b   1.000
_cell.length_c   1.000
_cell.angle_alpha   90.00
_cell.angle_beta   90.00
_cell.angle_gamma   90.00
#
_symmetry.space_group_name_H-M   'P 1'
#
loop_
_entity.id
_entity.type
_entity.pdbx_description
1 polymer ?
#
loop_
_entity_poly.entity_id
_entity_poly.type
_entity_poly.pdbx_seq_one_letter_code
_entity_poly.pdbx_strand_id
1 'polypeptide(L)'
;MDFFENAYQQIPPWDIGRPQREFVELAGSGAITGDVLDVGCGTGENALYLAGRGHRVWGIDAAPTAIEKAQEKAKERGIQVTFLIRNTLNLDQIDRVFDTVIDSGFFHTLSDEERPCFIRNLSGVIKSGGQYFMLCFSDREPGGYGPRRVTKEEIRDAFRDGWHINYIRAAVFENRTNPAGARAWLSSISKL
;
A
#
# COMPACT_ATOMS: atom_id res chain seq x y z
N MET A 1 17.69 -14.97 -1.33
CA MET A 1 16.30 -14.94 -0.84
C MET A 1 16.00 -13.49 -0.48
N ASP A 2 14.91 -12.94 -0.97
CA ASP A 2 14.55 -11.53 -0.80
C ASP A 2 14.36 -11.21 0.71
N PHE A 3 14.70 -9.98 1.11
CA PHE A 3 14.53 -9.49 2.49
C PHE A 3 13.09 -9.68 2.98
N PHE A 4 12.10 -9.32 2.15
CA PHE A 4 10.69 -9.42 2.51
C PHE A 4 10.23 -10.87 2.65
N GLU A 5 10.62 -11.78 1.73
CA GLU A 5 10.29 -13.20 1.83
C GLU A 5 10.82 -13.80 3.13
N ASN A 6 12.06 -13.47 3.51
CA ASN A 6 12.62 -13.91 4.79
C ASN A 6 11.88 -13.35 6.00
N ALA A 7 11.44 -12.08 5.95
CA ALA A 7 10.69 -11.46 7.03
C ALA A 7 9.35 -12.17 7.28
N TYR A 8 8.68 -12.63 6.22
CA TYR A 8 7.42 -13.34 6.34
C TYR A 8 7.54 -14.81 6.79
N GLN A 9 8.75 -15.37 6.91
CA GLN A 9 8.94 -16.64 7.64
C GLN A 9 8.61 -16.50 9.14
N GLN A 10 8.59 -15.28 9.64
CA GLN A 10 8.13 -14.91 10.97
C GLN A 10 6.94 -13.94 10.86
N ILE A 11 6.65 -13.21 11.93
CA ILE A 11 5.67 -12.11 11.90
C ILE A 11 6.45 -10.80 11.88
N PRO A 12 6.55 -10.11 10.75
CA PRO A 12 7.32 -8.87 10.66
C PRO A 12 6.64 -7.73 11.45
N PRO A 13 7.40 -6.69 11.84
CA PRO A 13 6.87 -5.58 12.63
C PRO A 13 5.66 -4.86 12.04
N TRP A 14 5.56 -4.82 10.72
CA TRP A 14 4.48 -4.15 10.00
C TRP A 14 3.22 -5.02 9.84
N ASP A 15 3.30 -6.33 10.07
CA ASP A 15 2.13 -7.22 10.09
C ASP A 15 1.46 -7.17 11.46
N ILE A 16 0.50 -6.29 11.62
CA ILE A 16 -0.20 -6.03 12.88
C ILE A 16 -1.45 -6.92 13.08
N GLY A 17 -1.76 -7.81 12.13
CA GLY A 17 -2.91 -8.74 12.20
C GLY A 17 -4.27 -8.06 12.05
N ARG A 18 -4.30 -6.82 11.59
CA ARG A 18 -5.49 -6.02 11.31
C ARG A 18 -5.17 -4.92 10.30
N PRO A 19 -6.19 -4.27 9.69
CA PRO A 19 -5.94 -3.16 8.78
C PRO A 19 -5.29 -1.97 9.52
N GLN A 20 -4.50 -1.19 8.81
CA GLN A 20 -4.02 0.10 9.30
C GLN A 20 -5.20 1.05 9.52
N ARG A 21 -5.19 1.78 10.63
CA ARG A 21 -6.26 2.71 11.01
C ARG A 21 -6.57 3.73 9.91
N GLU A 22 -5.56 4.23 9.22
CA GLU A 22 -5.73 5.20 8.14
C GLU A 22 -6.63 4.68 7.01
N PHE A 23 -6.51 3.41 6.63
CA PHE A 23 -7.37 2.81 5.61
C PHE A 23 -8.76 2.48 6.14
N VAL A 24 -8.91 2.20 7.44
CA VAL A 24 -10.22 2.07 8.09
C VAL A 24 -10.97 3.42 8.02
N GLU A 25 -10.29 4.53 8.30
CA GLU A 25 -10.87 5.88 8.26
C GLU A 25 -11.21 6.29 6.81
N LEU A 26 -10.32 6.03 5.84
CA LEU A 26 -10.60 6.30 4.42
C LEU A 26 -11.81 5.53 3.90
N ALA A 27 -11.93 4.24 4.24
CA ALA A 27 -13.09 3.44 3.87
C ALA A 27 -14.38 3.93 4.56
N GLY A 28 -14.28 4.29 5.85
CA GLY A 28 -15.40 4.81 6.64
C GLY A 28 -15.93 6.16 6.12
N SER A 29 -15.06 7.00 5.57
CA SER A 29 -15.43 8.29 4.96
C SER A 29 -15.96 8.17 3.52
N GLY A 30 -15.92 6.97 2.91
CA GLY A 30 -16.29 6.77 1.51
C GLY A 30 -15.24 7.25 0.50
N ALA A 31 -14.01 7.52 0.94
CA ALA A 31 -12.93 7.96 0.05
C ALA A 31 -12.41 6.82 -0.85
N ILE A 32 -12.49 5.58 -0.38
CA ILE A 32 -12.16 4.38 -1.18
C ILE A 32 -13.40 4.00 -1.98
N THR A 33 -13.25 3.87 -3.30
CA THR A 33 -14.36 3.60 -4.21
C THR A 33 -14.01 2.53 -5.23
N GLY A 34 -15.03 1.85 -5.76
CA GLY A 34 -14.93 0.93 -6.89
C GLY A 34 -14.02 -0.28 -6.68
N ASP A 35 -13.32 -0.66 -7.75
CA ASP A 35 -12.34 -1.74 -7.75
C ASP A 35 -11.03 -1.25 -7.11
N VAL A 36 -10.49 -2.02 -6.17
CA VAL A 36 -9.32 -1.62 -5.36
C VAL A 36 -8.13 -2.54 -5.63
N LEU A 37 -6.94 -1.94 -5.76
CA LEU A 37 -5.66 -2.65 -5.75
C LEU A 37 -4.89 -2.28 -4.48
N ASP A 38 -4.43 -3.28 -3.74
CA ASP A 38 -3.51 -3.14 -2.60
C ASP A 38 -2.10 -3.55 -3.06
N VAL A 39 -1.20 -2.58 -3.22
CA VAL A 39 0.18 -2.81 -3.70
C VAL A 39 1.13 -3.04 -2.54
N GLY A 40 1.92 -4.13 -2.59
CA GLY A 40 2.70 -4.57 -1.44
C GLY A 40 1.79 -5.00 -0.29
N CYS A 41 0.76 -5.78 -0.59
CA CYS A 41 -0.34 -6.07 0.35
C CYS A 41 0.08 -6.91 1.57
N GLY A 42 1.30 -7.49 1.57
CA GLY A 42 1.76 -8.37 2.62
C GLY A 42 0.79 -9.52 2.86
N THR A 43 0.43 -9.76 4.12
CA THR A 43 -0.53 -10.80 4.53
C THR A 43 -2.00 -10.38 4.38
N GLY A 44 -2.28 -9.28 3.66
CA GLY A 44 -3.58 -8.93 3.11
C GLY A 44 -4.58 -8.25 4.04
N GLU A 45 -4.18 -7.75 5.21
CA GLU A 45 -5.15 -7.24 6.19
C GLU A 45 -5.96 -6.02 5.69
N ASN A 46 -5.33 -5.08 4.97
CA ASN A 46 -6.06 -3.95 4.37
C ASN A 46 -6.99 -4.44 3.26
N ALA A 47 -6.50 -5.29 2.37
CA ALA A 47 -7.28 -5.87 1.27
C ALA A 47 -8.51 -6.65 1.78
N LEU A 48 -8.33 -7.51 2.80
CA LEU A 48 -9.39 -8.28 3.43
C LEU A 48 -10.44 -7.38 4.09
N TYR A 49 -9.99 -6.34 4.80
CA TYR A 49 -10.90 -5.38 5.40
C TYR A 49 -11.77 -4.67 4.36
N LEU A 50 -11.18 -4.18 3.27
CA LEU A 50 -11.90 -3.49 2.20
C LEU A 50 -12.87 -4.43 1.46
N ALA A 51 -12.45 -5.66 1.21
CA ALA A 51 -13.34 -6.67 0.61
C ALA A 51 -14.53 -7.01 1.53
N GLY A 52 -14.30 -7.12 2.85
CA GLY A 52 -15.35 -7.28 3.84
C GLY A 52 -16.34 -6.10 3.91
N ARG A 53 -15.98 -4.93 3.37
CA ARG A 53 -16.85 -3.77 3.20
C ARG A 53 -17.55 -3.68 1.84
N GLY A 54 -17.39 -4.70 1.00
CA GLY A 54 -18.09 -4.83 -0.27
C GLY A 54 -17.32 -4.34 -1.50
N HIS A 55 -16.04 -3.94 -1.35
CA HIS A 55 -15.20 -3.64 -2.50
C HIS A 55 -14.73 -4.91 -3.20
N ARG A 56 -14.53 -4.87 -4.52
CA ARG A 56 -13.77 -5.89 -5.23
C ARG A 56 -12.29 -5.54 -5.10
N VAL A 57 -11.52 -6.44 -4.49
CA VAL A 57 -10.14 -6.14 -4.11
C VAL A 57 -9.16 -7.13 -4.73
N TRP A 58 -8.05 -6.59 -5.23
CA TRP A 58 -6.86 -7.31 -5.61
C TRP A 58 -5.73 -6.92 -4.68
N GLY A 59 -4.96 -7.90 -4.21
CA GLY A 59 -3.74 -7.68 -3.44
C GLY A 59 -2.55 -8.27 -4.18
N ILE A 60 -1.46 -7.52 -4.27
CA ILE A 60 -0.23 -8.01 -4.87
C ILE A 60 0.95 -7.84 -3.92
N ASP A 61 1.81 -8.84 -3.87
CA ASP A 61 3.08 -8.79 -3.14
C ASP A 61 4.11 -9.66 -3.88
N ALA A 62 5.39 -9.32 -3.74
CA ALA A 62 6.47 -10.10 -4.34
C ALA A 62 6.83 -11.34 -3.50
N ALA A 63 6.49 -11.34 -2.21
CA ALA A 63 6.79 -12.43 -1.29
C ALA A 63 5.71 -13.55 -1.35
N PRO A 64 6.04 -14.75 -1.86
CA PRO A 64 5.11 -15.89 -1.91
C PRO A 64 4.51 -16.22 -0.55
N THR A 65 5.32 -16.26 0.51
CA THR A 65 4.85 -16.55 1.88
C THR A 65 3.82 -15.54 2.38
N ALA A 66 3.94 -14.26 2.01
CA ALA A 66 2.94 -13.25 2.36
C ALA A 66 1.60 -13.55 1.68
N ILE A 67 1.63 -13.85 0.37
CA ILE A 67 0.43 -14.17 -0.41
C ILE A 67 -0.24 -15.46 0.06
N GLU A 68 0.52 -16.50 0.38
CA GLU A 68 -0.02 -17.73 0.96
C GLU A 68 -0.80 -17.43 2.26
N LYS A 69 -0.19 -16.68 3.19
CA LYS A 69 -0.87 -16.26 4.42
C LYS A 69 -2.11 -15.40 4.17
N ALA A 70 -2.08 -14.51 3.17
CA ALA A 70 -3.22 -13.70 2.79
C ALA A 70 -4.39 -14.57 2.27
N GLN A 71 -4.09 -15.56 1.43
CA GLN A 71 -5.08 -16.50 0.90
C GLN A 71 -5.68 -17.39 2.00
N GLU A 72 -4.86 -17.87 2.94
CA GLU A 72 -5.32 -18.62 4.11
C GLU A 72 -6.31 -17.79 4.93
N LYS A 73 -5.97 -16.55 5.28
CA LYS A 73 -6.85 -15.64 6.01
C LYS A 73 -8.15 -15.35 5.25
N ALA A 74 -8.09 -15.18 3.93
CA ALA A 74 -9.25 -14.98 3.09
C ALA A 74 -10.22 -16.18 3.18
N LYS A 75 -9.67 -17.38 3.09
CA LYS A 75 -10.42 -18.64 3.21
C LYS A 75 -11.04 -18.79 4.61
N GLU A 76 -10.26 -18.58 5.67
CA GLU A 76 -10.72 -18.69 7.06
C GLU A 76 -11.86 -17.70 7.39
N ARG A 77 -11.78 -16.48 6.83
CA ARG A 77 -12.79 -15.43 7.06
C ARG A 77 -13.95 -15.47 6.08
N GLY A 78 -13.91 -16.33 5.06
CA GLY A 78 -14.94 -16.41 4.02
C GLY A 78 -15.01 -15.13 3.16
N ILE A 79 -13.88 -14.41 3.00
CA ILE A 79 -13.78 -13.15 2.26
C ILE A 79 -13.09 -13.40 0.92
N GLN A 80 -13.67 -12.85 -0.17
CA GLN A 80 -13.10 -12.98 -1.50
C GLN A 80 -12.17 -11.81 -1.84
N VAL A 81 -10.90 -12.12 -2.07
CA VAL A 81 -9.87 -11.21 -2.58
C VAL A 81 -9.04 -11.94 -3.62
N THR A 82 -8.67 -11.30 -4.70
CA THR A 82 -7.73 -11.88 -5.68
C THR A 82 -6.30 -11.53 -5.24
N PHE A 83 -5.59 -12.49 -4.65
CA PHE A 83 -4.19 -12.33 -4.27
C PHE A 83 -3.25 -12.91 -5.33
N LEU A 84 -2.24 -12.13 -5.75
CA LEU A 84 -1.29 -12.50 -6.79
C LEU A 84 0.15 -12.27 -6.33
N ILE A 85 1.01 -13.25 -6.56
CA ILE A 85 2.47 -13.07 -6.43
C ILE A 85 2.94 -12.27 -7.64
N ARG A 86 3.31 -11.00 -7.42
CA ARG A 86 3.78 -10.09 -8.46
C ARG A 86 4.83 -9.13 -7.91
N ASN A 87 5.87 -8.89 -8.72
CA ASN A 87 6.75 -7.75 -8.46
C ASN A 87 5.94 -6.46 -8.67
N THR A 88 5.80 -5.67 -7.62
CA THR A 88 5.07 -4.40 -7.62
C THR A 88 5.66 -3.34 -8.55
N LEU A 89 6.89 -3.51 -9.03
CA LEU A 89 7.45 -2.69 -10.10
C LEU A 89 6.92 -3.04 -11.50
N ASN A 90 6.24 -4.18 -11.65
CA ASN A 90 5.70 -4.68 -12.93
C ASN A 90 4.17 -4.62 -12.95
N LEU A 91 3.57 -3.49 -12.52
CA LEU A 91 2.11 -3.30 -12.54
C LEU A 91 1.51 -3.33 -13.94
N ASP A 92 2.29 -2.98 -14.95
CA ASP A 92 1.93 -3.04 -16.37
C ASP A 92 1.55 -4.45 -16.86
N GLN A 93 1.92 -5.49 -16.11
CA GLN A 93 1.51 -6.87 -16.38
C GLN A 93 0.11 -7.22 -15.82
N ILE A 94 -0.55 -6.27 -15.17
CA ILE A 94 -1.92 -6.42 -14.70
C ILE A 94 -2.86 -5.89 -15.78
N ASP A 95 -3.54 -6.78 -16.49
CA ASP A 95 -4.52 -6.42 -17.52
C ASP A 95 -5.85 -5.94 -16.90
N ARG A 96 -5.75 -4.90 -16.07
CA ARG A 96 -6.88 -4.29 -15.38
C ARG A 96 -6.54 -2.88 -14.89
N VAL A 97 -7.57 -2.04 -14.81
CA VAL A 97 -7.47 -0.71 -14.19
C VAL A 97 -8.41 -0.61 -12.98
N PHE A 98 -8.01 0.17 -12.00
CA PHE A 98 -8.67 0.28 -10.70
C PHE A 98 -9.17 1.71 -10.46
N ASP A 99 -10.24 1.82 -9.68
CA ASP A 99 -10.77 3.11 -9.21
C ASP A 99 -9.91 3.66 -8.07
N THR A 100 -9.43 2.77 -7.22
CA THR A 100 -8.57 3.10 -6.08
C THR A 100 -7.35 2.16 -6.03
N VAL A 101 -6.18 2.72 -5.77
CA VAL A 101 -4.99 1.95 -5.36
C VAL A 101 -4.58 2.40 -3.97
N ILE A 102 -4.28 1.44 -3.10
CA ILE A 102 -3.75 1.70 -1.76
C ILE A 102 -2.33 1.16 -1.63
N ASP A 103 -1.53 1.83 -0.83
CA ASP A 103 -0.14 1.49 -0.50
C ASP A 103 0.09 1.71 1.00
N SER A 104 0.37 0.65 1.70
CA SER A 104 0.71 0.68 3.12
C SER A 104 2.16 0.31 3.34
N GLY A 105 3.06 1.25 3.08
CA GLY A 105 4.49 1.05 3.37
C GLY A 105 5.29 0.38 2.25
N PHE A 106 4.79 0.39 1.02
CA PHE A 106 5.58 -0.05 -0.13
C PHE A 106 6.46 1.08 -0.69
N PHE A 107 5.91 2.27 -0.93
CA PHE A 107 6.63 3.40 -1.55
C PHE A 107 7.94 3.77 -0.83
N HIS A 108 7.97 3.69 0.49
CA HIS A 108 9.17 4.02 1.27
C HIS A 108 10.26 2.93 1.22
N THR A 109 10.00 1.80 0.60
CA THR A 109 11.02 0.75 0.34
C THR A 109 11.73 0.95 -0.99
N LEU A 110 11.16 1.74 -1.88
CA LEU A 110 11.70 1.99 -3.22
C LEU A 110 12.93 2.89 -3.20
N SER A 111 13.93 2.54 -4.00
CA SER A 111 15.06 3.40 -4.29
C SER A 111 14.65 4.59 -5.17
N ASP A 112 15.57 5.56 -5.34
CA ASP A 112 15.32 6.72 -6.21
C ASP A 112 15.19 6.33 -7.68
N GLU A 113 15.87 5.24 -8.10
CA GLU A 113 15.78 4.69 -9.44
C GLU A 113 14.48 3.92 -9.69
N GLU A 114 13.93 3.26 -8.65
CA GLU A 114 12.71 2.46 -8.75
C GLU A 114 11.44 3.31 -8.76
N ARG A 115 11.42 4.43 -8.04
CA ARG A 115 10.23 5.29 -7.90
C ARG A 115 9.66 5.77 -9.24
N PRO A 116 10.44 6.28 -10.21
CA PRO A 116 9.91 6.70 -11.49
C PRO A 116 9.30 5.54 -12.30
N CYS A 117 9.88 4.35 -12.21
CA CYS A 117 9.33 3.14 -12.85
C CYS A 117 7.99 2.76 -12.21
N PHE A 118 7.94 2.71 -10.88
CA PHE A 118 6.70 2.41 -10.14
C PHE A 118 5.57 3.39 -10.49
N ILE A 119 5.83 4.71 -10.46
CA ILE A 119 4.81 5.74 -10.73
C ILE A 119 4.28 5.66 -12.15
N ARG A 120 5.15 5.43 -13.14
CA ARG A 120 4.73 5.20 -14.54
C ARG A 120 3.82 3.99 -14.64
N ASN A 121 4.18 2.87 -14.02
CA ASN A 121 3.39 1.64 -14.07
C ASN A 121 2.10 1.78 -13.25
N LEU A 122 2.13 2.49 -12.12
CA LEU A 122 0.94 2.86 -11.33
C LEU A 122 -0.06 3.64 -12.18
N SER A 123 0.43 4.59 -13.01
CA SER A 123 -0.43 5.31 -13.94
C SER A 123 -1.14 4.38 -14.94
N GLY A 124 -0.53 3.27 -15.34
CA GLY A 124 -1.15 2.29 -16.23
C GLY A 124 -2.32 1.54 -15.62
N VAL A 125 -2.34 1.38 -14.30
CA VAL A 125 -3.37 0.57 -13.60
C VAL A 125 -4.41 1.39 -12.83
N ILE A 126 -4.30 2.71 -12.79
CA ILE A 126 -5.31 3.59 -12.22
C ILE A 126 -6.12 4.24 -13.35
N LYS A 127 -7.45 4.27 -13.23
CA LYS A 127 -8.35 5.01 -14.13
C LYS A 127 -8.05 6.51 -14.07
N SER A 128 -8.32 7.26 -15.15
CA SER A 128 -8.36 8.71 -15.07
C SER A 128 -9.39 9.16 -14.01
N GLY A 129 -9.02 10.08 -13.14
CA GLY A 129 -9.79 10.48 -11.97
C GLY A 129 -9.71 9.51 -10.78
N GLY A 130 -9.08 8.33 -10.95
CA GLY A 130 -8.89 7.36 -9.88
C GLY A 130 -7.91 7.84 -8.80
N GLN A 131 -7.96 7.21 -7.63
CA GLN A 131 -7.25 7.65 -6.43
C GLN A 131 -6.12 6.69 -6.04
N TYR A 132 -4.99 7.26 -5.65
CA TYR A 132 -3.90 6.55 -4.97
C TYR A 132 -3.77 7.08 -3.54
N PHE A 133 -3.94 6.19 -2.56
CA PHE A 133 -3.71 6.48 -1.15
C PHE A 133 -2.45 5.79 -0.68
N MET A 134 -1.47 6.58 -0.25
CA MET A 134 -0.15 6.10 0.16
C MET A 134 0.12 6.47 1.61
N LEU A 135 0.41 5.46 2.44
CA LEU A 135 0.89 5.62 3.81
C LEU A 135 2.38 5.24 3.86
N CYS A 136 3.26 6.20 4.12
CA CYS A 136 4.70 5.98 4.18
C CYS A 136 5.35 6.65 5.40
N PHE A 137 6.52 6.17 5.84
CA PHE A 137 7.27 6.81 6.91
C PHE A 137 7.65 8.24 6.52
N SER A 138 7.38 9.19 7.44
CA SER A 138 7.70 10.59 7.24
C SER A 138 9.14 10.90 7.65
N ASP A 139 9.69 12.00 7.13
CA ASP A 139 10.96 12.61 7.57
C ASP A 139 10.94 13.05 9.03
N ARG A 140 9.75 13.10 9.66
CA ARG A 140 9.58 13.40 11.09
C ARG A 140 9.81 12.18 11.99
N GLU A 141 9.85 10.97 11.42
CA GLU A 141 10.16 9.76 12.17
C GLU A 141 11.68 9.67 12.39
N PRO A 142 12.17 9.44 13.63
CA PRO A 142 13.58 9.29 13.89
C PRO A 142 14.25 8.26 12.98
N GLY A 143 15.47 8.53 12.54
CA GLY A 143 16.27 7.62 11.71
C GLY A 143 16.88 6.48 12.52
N GLY A 144 17.69 5.65 11.83
CA GLY A 144 18.49 4.58 12.46
C GLY A 144 17.84 3.19 12.44
N TYR A 145 16.60 3.06 11.97
CA TYR A 145 15.90 1.77 11.83
C TYR A 145 14.84 1.81 10.73
N GLY A 146 14.44 0.64 10.23
CA GLY A 146 13.37 0.48 9.25
C GLY A 146 13.66 1.11 7.89
N PRO A 147 12.62 1.35 7.07
CA PRO A 147 12.77 1.89 5.73
C PRO A 147 13.20 3.37 5.74
N ARG A 148 13.54 3.90 4.55
CA ARG A 148 13.88 5.32 4.39
C ARG A 148 12.73 6.23 4.81
N ARG A 149 13.08 7.44 5.23
CA ARG A 149 12.13 8.51 5.52
C ARG A 149 11.84 9.27 4.23
N VAL A 150 10.58 9.64 4.04
CA VAL A 150 10.10 10.33 2.85
C VAL A 150 9.67 11.74 3.24
N THR A 151 10.17 12.74 2.54
CA THR A 151 9.75 14.13 2.71
C THR A 151 8.50 14.42 1.87
N LYS A 152 7.77 15.48 2.22
CA LYS A 152 6.65 15.95 1.39
C LYS A 152 7.11 16.45 0.03
N GLU A 153 8.31 16.98 -0.05
CA GLU A 153 8.95 17.44 -1.30
C GLU A 153 9.21 16.26 -2.23
N GLU A 154 9.79 15.17 -1.73
CA GLU A 154 9.98 13.93 -2.52
C GLU A 154 8.64 13.39 -3.07
N ILE A 155 7.56 13.45 -2.28
CA ILE A 155 6.24 13.03 -2.76
C ILE A 155 5.75 13.97 -3.88
N ARG A 156 5.88 15.29 -3.71
CA ARG A 156 5.46 16.27 -4.73
C ARG A 156 6.25 16.13 -6.02
N ASP A 157 7.55 15.92 -5.91
CA ASP A 157 8.43 15.75 -7.07
C ASP A 157 8.13 14.44 -7.82
N ALA A 158 7.84 13.37 -7.09
CA ALA A 158 7.51 12.08 -7.64
C ALA A 158 6.17 12.08 -8.42
N PHE A 159 5.16 12.82 -7.93
CA PHE A 159 3.82 12.90 -8.52
C PHE A 159 3.55 14.26 -9.16
N ARG A 160 4.49 14.78 -9.97
CA ARG A 160 4.38 16.09 -10.63
C ARG A 160 3.53 16.03 -11.89
N ASP A 161 3.87 15.12 -12.80
CA ASP A 161 3.29 15.06 -14.15
C ASP A 161 2.21 13.96 -14.26
N GLY A 162 1.01 14.36 -14.66
CA GLY A 162 -0.13 13.44 -14.81
C GLY A 162 -0.85 13.09 -13.51
N TRP A 163 -0.52 13.78 -12.40
CA TRP A 163 -1.11 13.56 -11.10
C TRP A 163 -1.53 14.88 -10.43
N HIS A 164 -2.51 14.80 -9.55
CA HIS A 164 -2.91 15.89 -8.67
C HIS A 164 -2.84 15.41 -7.21
N ILE A 165 -2.05 16.11 -6.40
CA ILE A 165 -1.96 15.81 -4.96
C ILE A 165 -3.08 16.55 -4.24
N ASN A 166 -4.09 15.81 -3.78
CA ASN A 166 -5.21 16.37 -3.03
C ASN A 166 -4.76 16.83 -1.64
N TYR A 167 -3.98 15.99 -0.95
CA TYR A 167 -3.35 16.32 0.33
C TYR A 167 -2.16 15.41 0.65
N ILE A 168 -1.28 15.92 1.52
CA ILE A 168 -0.27 15.15 2.28
C ILE A 168 -0.42 15.56 3.72
N ARG A 169 -0.96 14.68 4.56
CA ARG A 169 -1.19 14.96 5.99
C ARG A 169 -0.34 14.07 6.90
N ALA A 170 -0.13 14.53 8.14
CA ALA A 170 0.46 13.69 9.17
C ALA A 170 -0.45 12.50 9.49
N ALA A 171 0.17 11.36 9.71
CA ALA A 171 -0.48 10.09 9.99
C ALA A 171 0.41 9.23 10.90
N VAL A 172 -0.10 8.07 11.28
CA VAL A 172 0.64 7.06 12.04
C VAL A 172 0.68 5.76 11.25
N PHE A 173 1.89 5.24 11.06
CA PHE A 173 2.09 3.88 10.57
C PHE A 173 2.14 2.94 11.77
N GLU A 174 1.10 2.17 11.99
CA GLU A 174 1.01 1.26 13.13
C GLU A 174 1.93 0.05 12.91
N ASN A 175 2.61 -0.36 13.96
CA ASN A 175 3.50 -1.52 13.96
C ASN A 175 3.50 -2.24 15.32
N ARG A 176 4.04 -3.46 15.34
CA ARG A 176 4.03 -4.31 16.54
C ARG A 176 5.06 -3.93 17.59
N THR A 177 6.12 -3.23 17.19
CA THR A 177 7.27 -2.93 18.06
C THR A 177 7.14 -1.61 18.81
N ASN A 178 6.28 -0.71 18.32
CA ASN A 178 6.01 0.58 18.94
C ASN A 178 4.49 0.81 19.03
N PRO A 179 3.89 0.77 20.24
CA PRO A 179 2.45 1.01 20.41
C PRO A 179 1.97 2.38 19.94
N ALA A 180 2.85 3.39 19.92
CA ALA A 180 2.54 4.71 19.38
C ALA A 180 2.60 4.76 17.85
N GLY A 181 3.09 3.69 17.20
CA GLY A 181 3.37 3.65 15.77
C GLY A 181 4.57 4.51 15.37
N ALA A 182 4.82 4.59 14.08
CA ALA A 182 5.82 5.48 13.48
C ALA A 182 5.13 6.71 12.86
N ARG A 183 5.78 7.87 12.92
CA ARG A 183 5.28 9.08 12.24
C ARG A 183 5.30 8.88 10.74
N ALA A 184 4.17 9.13 10.11
CA ALA A 184 3.95 8.85 8.69
C ALA A 184 3.34 10.05 7.96
N TRP A 185 3.38 9.98 6.63
CA TRP A 185 2.54 10.78 5.74
C TRP A 185 1.45 9.88 5.16
N LEU A 186 0.20 10.34 5.21
CA LEU A 186 -0.86 9.84 4.35
C LEU A 186 -1.05 10.83 3.21
N SER A 187 -0.91 10.34 1.99
CA SER A 187 -1.12 11.11 0.76
C SER A 187 -2.36 10.62 0.04
N SER A 188 -3.16 11.56 -0.48
CA SER A 188 -4.23 11.29 -1.45
C SER A 188 -3.84 11.94 -2.75
N ILE A 189 -3.78 11.16 -3.82
CA ILE A 189 -3.25 11.56 -5.12
C ILE A 189 -4.20 11.05 -6.20
N SER A 190 -4.68 11.96 -7.06
CA SER A 190 -5.57 11.62 -8.19
C SER A 190 -4.78 11.53 -9.48
N LYS A 191 -5.08 10.55 -10.33
CA LYS A 191 -4.61 10.53 -11.71
C LYS A 191 -5.43 11.52 -12.54
N LEU A 192 -4.75 12.40 -13.29
CA LEU A 192 -5.37 13.35 -14.21
C LEU A 192 -5.86 12.71 -15.52
#